data_c81c226a60458bb2c256659a71e9c39c
#
_entry.id   c81c226a60458bb2c256659a71e9c39c
#
_cell.length_a   1.000
_cell.length_b   1.000
_cell.length_c   1.000
_cell.angle_alpha   90.00
_cell.angle_beta   90.00
_cell.angle_gamma   90.00
#
_symmetry.space_group_name_H-M   'P 1'
#
loop_
_entity.id
_entity.type
_entity.pdbx_description
1 polymer ?
#
loop_
_entity_poly.entity_id
_entity_poly.type
_entity_poly.pdbx_seq_one_letter_code
_entity_poly.pdbx_strand_id
1 'polypeptide(L)'
;MAATAVAIVLAAAALVVGIVDLTRPATVAAPISAAPAPSSVPVDPVAANRALCTAIAPLMTESNRSAKTYSNSGAGATGPKTPEQEAATAKFISDTKVWFTRIQPVIDSHPNADPYFRRSLQRFVDDLRYFVADLEAGPFRSYDQTIWDDSLAAGSGPLNVCWDLGVKW
;
A
#
# COMPACT_ATOMS: atom_id res chain seq x y z
N MET A 1 -25.51 23.23 26.21
CA MET A 1 -24.68 24.39 26.62
C MET A 1 -23.32 23.99 27.22
N ALA A 2 -23.05 22.73 27.55
CA ALA A 2 -21.77 22.31 28.14
C ALA A 2 -20.59 22.18 27.12
N ALA A 3 -20.87 21.95 25.86
CA ALA A 3 -19.84 21.77 24.82
C ALA A 3 -19.10 23.07 24.43
N THR A 4 -19.79 24.23 24.55
CA THR A 4 -19.21 25.53 24.21
C THR A 4 -18.21 26.05 25.27
N ALA A 5 -18.39 25.66 26.53
CA ALA A 5 -17.50 26.07 27.60
C ALA A 5 -16.12 25.39 27.54
N VAL A 6 -16.06 24.15 27.10
CA VAL A 6 -14.79 23.38 26.96
C VAL A 6 -13.93 23.94 25.84
N ALA A 7 -14.55 24.34 24.72
CA ALA A 7 -13.82 24.91 23.58
C ALA A 7 -13.14 26.25 23.93
N ILE A 8 -13.78 27.09 24.76
CA ILE A 8 -13.23 28.38 25.18
C ILE A 8 -12.03 28.21 26.13
N VAL A 9 -12.05 27.23 27.00
CA VAL A 9 -10.95 26.96 27.93
C VAL A 9 -9.70 26.46 27.21
N LEU A 10 -9.88 25.60 26.16
CA LEU A 10 -8.76 25.11 25.35
C LEU A 10 -8.12 26.23 24.50
N ALA A 11 -8.92 27.14 23.97
CA ALA A 11 -8.42 28.29 23.21
C ALA A 11 -7.62 29.27 24.09
N ALA A 12 -8.04 29.48 25.34
CA ALA A 12 -7.33 30.35 26.28
C ALA A 12 -5.98 29.76 26.71
N ALA A 13 -5.88 28.44 26.88
CA ALA A 13 -4.63 27.75 27.23
C ALA A 13 -3.59 27.85 26.11
N ALA A 14 -4.01 27.74 24.84
CA ALA A 14 -3.12 27.88 23.66
C ALA A 14 -2.54 29.31 23.56
N LEU A 15 -3.33 30.32 23.90
CA LEU A 15 -2.90 31.72 23.83
C LEU A 15 -1.85 32.08 24.92
N VAL A 16 -1.97 31.50 26.10
CA VAL A 16 -1.01 31.73 27.20
C VAL A 16 0.34 31.10 26.88
N VAL A 17 0.39 29.93 26.30
CA VAL A 17 1.64 29.26 25.88
C VAL A 17 2.35 30.08 24.81
N GLY A 18 1.60 30.63 23.83
CA GLY A 18 2.17 31.46 22.76
C GLY A 18 2.78 32.78 23.26
N ILE A 19 2.22 33.41 24.30
CA ILE A 19 2.74 34.67 24.84
C ILE A 19 4.02 34.42 25.65
N VAL A 20 4.13 33.31 26.37
CA VAL A 20 5.34 32.98 27.15
C VAL A 20 6.56 32.75 26.24
N ASP A 21 6.37 32.18 25.06
CA ASP A 21 7.46 31.99 24.09
C ASP A 21 7.94 33.31 23.46
N LEU A 22 7.05 34.31 23.30
CA LEU A 22 7.40 35.62 22.75
C LEU A 22 8.18 36.52 23.76
N THR A 23 8.10 36.23 25.06
CA THR A 23 8.76 37.02 26.09
C THR A 23 10.09 36.44 26.58
N ARG A 24 10.52 35.28 26.09
CA ARG A 24 11.85 34.75 26.39
C ARG A 24 12.92 35.58 25.70
N PRO A 25 13.91 36.10 26.44
CA PRO A 25 15.06 36.77 25.84
C PRO A 25 15.75 35.74 24.91
N ALA A 26 15.96 36.14 23.66
CA ALA A 26 16.68 35.33 22.69
C ALA A 26 18.10 35.08 23.23
N THR A 27 18.36 33.90 23.76
CA THR A 27 19.71 33.41 23.96
C THR A 27 20.37 33.36 22.61
N VAL A 28 21.33 34.24 22.36
CA VAL A 28 22.15 34.21 21.13
C VAL A 28 22.87 32.86 21.13
N ALA A 29 22.30 31.92 20.39
CA ALA A 29 22.95 30.65 20.14
C ALA A 29 24.22 30.94 19.34
N ALA A 30 25.37 30.49 19.82
CA ALA A 30 26.60 30.50 19.06
C ALA A 30 26.35 29.86 17.70
N PRO A 31 26.97 30.36 16.60
CA PRO A 31 26.80 29.78 15.30
C PRO A 31 27.24 28.30 15.34
N ILE A 32 26.28 27.41 15.36
CA ILE A 32 26.52 25.99 15.16
C ILE A 32 27.04 25.89 13.73
N SER A 33 28.36 25.62 13.60
CA SER A 33 28.95 25.30 12.30
C SER A 33 28.12 24.12 11.72
N ALA A 34 27.23 24.41 10.79
CA ALA A 34 26.42 23.38 10.16
C ALA A 34 27.38 22.39 9.51
N ALA A 35 27.40 21.16 10.01
CA ALA A 35 28.07 20.08 9.32
C ALA A 35 27.52 20.04 7.88
N PRO A 36 28.39 19.86 6.85
CA PRO A 36 27.93 19.79 5.48
C PRO A 36 26.85 18.72 5.40
N ALA A 37 25.67 19.13 4.91
CA ALA A 37 24.57 18.19 4.67
C ALA A 37 25.11 17.07 3.77
N PRO A 38 24.84 15.79 4.05
CA PRO A 38 25.25 14.70 3.19
C PRO A 38 24.72 14.99 1.79
N SER A 39 25.63 15.09 0.82
CA SER A 39 25.28 15.29 -0.58
C SER A 39 24.44 14.09 -1.00
N SER A 40 23.12 14.27 -1.09
CA SER A 40 22.24 13.25 -1.65
C SER A 40 22.57 13.14 -3.13
N VAL A 41 23.19 12.03 -3.53
CA VAL A 41 23.37 11.70 -4.94
C VAL A 41 21.97 11.68 -5.56
N PRO A 42 21.71 12.41 -6.65
CA PRO A 42 20.42 12.38 -7.31
C PRO A 42 20.08 10.94 -7.68
N VAL A 43 18.97 10.43 -7.16
CA VAL A 43 18.51 9.08 -7.51
C VAL A 43 17.91 9.14 -8.90
N ASP A 44 18.44 8.34 -9.82
CA ASP A 44 17.85 8.16 -11.14
C ASP A 44 16.47 7.45 -10.99
N PRO A 45 15.37 8.14 -11.28
CA PRO A 45 14.03 7.57 -11.09
C PRO A 45 13.76 6.38 -12.03
N VAL A 46 14.38 6.35 -13.21
CA VAL A 46 14.24 5.24 -14.16
C VAL A 46 14.95 3.99 -13.62
N ALA A 47 16.14 4.15 -13.08
CA ALA A 47 16.89 3.06 -12.46
C ALA A 47 16.16 2.54 -11.20
N ALA A 48 15.61 3.44 -10.38
CA ALA A 48 14.84 3.06 -9.18
C ALA A 48 13.56 2.30 -9.54
N ASN A 49 12.81 2.73 -10.55
CA ASN A 49 11.63 2.03 -11.04
C ASN A 49 12.00 0.66 -11.61
N ARG A 50 13.06 0.57 -12.41
CA ARG A 50 13.54 -0.69 -12.98
C ARG A 50 13.94 -1.69 -11.87
N ALA A 51 14.58 -1.23 -10.82
CA ALA A 51 14.95 -2.06 -9.67
C ALA A 51 13.71 -2.65 -8.99
N LEU A 52 12.69 -1.81 -8.70
CA LEU A 52 11.43 -2.29 -8.14
C LEU A 52 10.71 -3.26 -9.09
N CYS A 53 10.61 -2.94 -10.39
CA CYS A 53 10.01 -3.82 -11.40
C CYS A 53 10.67 -5.21 -11.41
N THR A 54 12.00 -5.25 -11.42
CA THR A 54 12.77 -6.50 -11.42
C THR A 54 12.50 -7.32 -10.15
N ALA A 55 12.43 -6.64 -9.01
CA ALA A 55 12.20 -7.29 -7.72
C ALA A 55 10.77 -7.86 -7.58
N ILE A 56 9.75 -7.17 -8.11
CA ILE A 56 8.35 -7.64 -8.02
C ILE A 56 7.97 -8.64 -9.13
N ALA A 57 8.64 -8.67 -10.28
CA ALA A 57 8.24 -9.49 -11.42
C ALA A 57 7.95 -10.97 -11.08
N PRO A 58 8.80 -11.71 -10.34
CA PRO A 58 8.50 -13.08 -9.97
C PRO A 58 7.28 -13.19 -9.05
N LEU A 59 7.09 -12.22 -8.14
CA LEU A 59 5.94 -12.18 -7.22
C LEU A 59 4.64 -11.90 -7.98
N MET A 60 4.66 -10.98 -8.93
CA MET A 60 3.50 -10.67 -9.76
C MET A 60 3.13 -11.84 -10.67
N THR A 61 4.11 -12.56 -11.24
CA THR A 61 3.88 -13.80 -12.00
C THR A 61 3.17 -14.85 -11.13
N GLU A 62 3.58 -15.01 -9.88
CA GLU A 62 2.98 -15.94 -8.92
C GLU A 62 1.55 -15.52 -8.59
N SER A 63 1.32 -14.25 -8.25
CA SER A 63 0.00 -13.70 -7.96
C SER A 63 -0.95 -13.88 -9.14
N ASN A 64 -0.53 -13.54 -10.37
CA ASN A 64 -1.32 -13.73 -11.58
C ASN A 64 -1.69 -15.20 -11.82
N ARG A 65 -0.78 -16.14 -11.56
CA ARG A 65 -1.06 -17.57 -11.68
C ARG A 65 -2.09 -18.02 -10.66
N SER A 66 -1.96 -17.61 -9.40
CA SER A 66 -2.91 -17.92 -8.33
C SER A 66 -4.30 -17.34 -8.65
N ALA A 67 -4.36 -16.06 -9.03
CA ALA A 67 -5.57 -15.37 -9.45
C ALA A 67 -6.29 -16.07 -10.62
N LYS A 68 -5.53 -16.46 -11.66
CA LYS A 68 -6.07 -17.17 -12.81
C LYS A 68 -6.60 -18.55 -12.42
N THR A 69 -5.91 -19.27 -11.55
CA THR A 69 -6.38 -20.58 -11.07
C THR A 69 -7.68 -20.45 -10.30
N TYR A 70 -7.77 -19.46 -9.40
CA TYR A 70 -8.99 -19.15 -8.65
C TYR A 70 -10.15 -18.77 -9.59
N SER A 71 -9.94 -17.85 -10.53
CA SER A 71 -10.96 -17.42 -11.47
C SER A 71 -11.45 -18.58 -12.36
N ASN A 72 -10.54 -19.41 -12.85
CA ASN A 72 -10.89 -20.55 -13.73
C ASN A 72 -11.64 -21.68 -13.00
N SER A 73 -11.55 -21.75 -11.67
CA SER A 73 -12.31 -22.73 -10.89
C SER A 73 -13.80 -22.39 -10.76
N GLY A 74 -14.18 -21.16 -11.13
CA GLY A 74 -15.52 -20.63 -10.87
C GLY A 74 -15.83 -20.35 -9.40
N ALA A 75 -14.81 -20.37 -8.54
CA ALA A 75 -14.97 -20.12 -7.10
C ALA A 75 -15.44 -18.70 -6.76
N GLY A 76 -15.28 -17.74 -7.68
CA GLY A 76 -15.83 -16.39 -7.56
C GLY A 76 -17.31 -16.25 -7.92
N ALA A 77 -18.01 -17.32 -8.28
CA ALA A 77 -19.44 -17.25 -8.52
C ALA A 77 -20.22 -17.11 -7.21
N THR A 78 -21.38 -16.42 -7.28
CA THR A 78 -22.33 -16.34 -6.16
C THR A 78 -23.14 -17.63 -6.06
N GLY A 79 -23.53 -18.02 -4.85
CA GLY A 79 -24.35 -19.19 -4.59
C GLY A 79 -23.59 -20.35 -3.94
N PRO A 80 -24.25 -21.52 -3.83
CA PRO A 80 -23.62 -22.71 -3.24
C PRO A 80 -22.39 -23.15 -4.04
N LYS A 81 -21.30 -23.45 -3.35
CA LYS A 81 -20.04 -23.90 -3.95
C LYS A 81 -19.92 -25.41 -3.96
N THR A 82 -19.27 -25.94 -4.96
CA THR A 82 -18.83 -27.34 -4.95
C THR A 82 -17.60 -27.52 -4.03
N PRO A 83 -17.31 -28.74 -3.57
CA PRO A 83 -16.10 -28.99 -2.77
C PRO A 83 -14.82 -28.56 -3.48
N GLU A 84 -14.74 -28.66 -4.80
CA GLU A 84 -13.60 -28.24 -5.60
C GLU A 84 -13.45 -26.72 -5.61
N GLN A 85 -14.55 -25.97 -5.66
CA GLN A 85 -14.56 -24.50 -5.59
C GLN A 85 -14.18 -24.01 -4.19
N GLU A 86 -14.62 -24.70 -3.14
CA GLU A 86 -14.20 -24.42 -1.76
C GLU A 86 -12.70 -24.67 -1.58
N ALA A 87 -12.18 -25.78 -2.09
CA ALA A 87 -10.76 -26.08 -2.05
C ALA A 87 -9.93 -25.06 -2.84
N ALA A 88 -10.42 -24.60 -4.00
CA ALA A 88 -9.77 -23.55 -4.78
C ALA A 88 -9.75 -22.21 -4.04
N THR A 89 -10.84 -21.87 -3.34
CA THR A 89 -10.91 -20.67 -2.49
C THR A 89 -9.91 -20.75 -1.35
N ALA A 90 -9.90 -21.85 -0.61
CA ALA A 90 -8.97 -22.06 0.51
C ALA A 90 -7.50 -21.99 0.05
N LYS A 91 -7.20 -22.58 -1.09
CA LYS A 91 -5.85 -22.51 -1.69
C LYS A 91 -5.48 -21.09 -2.07
N PHE A 92 -6.36 -20.36 -2.74
CA PHE A 92 -6.12 -18.96 -3.13
C PHE A 92 -5.85 -18.08 -1.91
N ILE A 93 -6.65 -18.20 -0.85
CA ILE A 93 -6.45 -17.50 0.41
C ILE A 93 -5.07 -17.80 0.99
N SER A 94 -4.71 -19.08 1.11
CA SER A 94 -3.44 -19.51 1.68
C SER A 94 -2.25 -18.98 0.87
N ASP A 95 -2.25 -19.18 -0.44
CA ASP A 95 -1.17 -18.75 -1.33
C ASP A 95 -0.99 -17.23 -1.29
N THR A 96 -2.11 -16.47 -1.31
CA THR A 96 -2.09 -15.01 -1.32
C THR A 96 -1.60 -14.45 0.02
N LYS A 97 -1.95 -15.07 1.15
CA LYS A 97 -1.43 -14.67 2.48
C LYS A 97 0.09 -14.85 2.56
N VAL A 98 0.63 -15.95 2.05
CA VAL A 98 2.08 -16.14 1.95
C VAL A 98 2.70 -15.10 1.01
N TRP A 99 2.07 -14.81 -0.10
CA TRP A 99 2.53 -13.78 -1.05
C TRP A 99 2.61 -12.38 -0.39
N PHE A 100 1.64 -11.98 0.46
CA PHE A 100 1.69 -10.71 1.19
C PHE A 100 2.94 -10.55 2.05
N THR A 101 3.41 -11.62 2.67
CA THR A 101 4.61 -11.56 3.52
C THR A 101 5.89 -11.30 2.72
N ARG A 102 5.86 -11.54 1.41
CA ARG A 102 6.99 -11.40 0.50
C ARG A 102 6.96 -10.10 -0.30
N ILE A 103 5.78 -9.65 -0.75
CA ILE A 103 5.66 -8.44 -1.58
C ILE A 103 5.87 -7.17 -0.76
N GLN A 104 5.35 -7.09 0.47
CA GLN A 104 5.43 -5.88 1.27
C GLN A 104 6.87 -5.44 1.56
N PRO A 105 7.78 -6.32 2.03
CA PRO A 105 9.19 -5.95 2.23
C PRO A 105 9.88 -5.46 0.94
N VAL A 106 9.48 -5.98 -0.22
CA VAL A 106 10.01 -5.53 -1.51
C VAL A 106 9.57 -4.09 -1.79
N ILE A 107 8.30 -3.76 -1.59
CA ILE A 107 7.80 -2.39 -1.75
C ILE A 107 8.52 -1.43 -0.79
N ASP A 108 8.67 -1.82 0.45
CA ASP A 108 9.27 -1.00 1.52
C ASP A 108 10.76 -0.75 1.28
N SER A 109 11.47 -1.72 0.69
CA SER A 109 12.91 -1.61 0.39
C SER A 109 13.23 -0.73 -0.84
N HIS A 110 12.21 -0.28 -1.59
CA HIS A 110 12.38 0.57 -2.77
C HIS A 110 11.74 1.96 -2.61
N PRO A 111 12.14 2.75 -1.59
CA PRO A 111 11.51 4.04 -1.28
C PRO A 111 11.69 5.09 -2.40
N ASN A 112 12.72 4.92 -3.23
CA ASN A 112 13.11 5.86 -4.28
C ASN A 112 12.40 5.62 -5.63
N ALA A 113 11.61 4.55 -5.76
CA ALA A 113 10.77 4.36 -6.93
C ALA A 113 9.65 5.41 -6.98
N ASP A 114 9.15 5.67 -8.18
CA ASP A 114 8.14 6.70 -8.43
C ASP A 114 6.95 6.59 -7.45
N PRO A 115 6.53 7.70 -6.84
CA PRO A 115 5.45 7.69 -5.83
C PRO A 115 4.13 7.17 -6.36
N TYR A 116 3.78 7.44 -7.63
CA TYR A 116 2.55 6.92 -8.23
C TYR A 116 2.65 5.40 -8.43
N PHE A 117 3.79 4.91 -8.94
CA PHE A 117 4.03 3.48 -9.12
C PHE A 117 3.91 2.73 -7.77
N ARG A 118 4.62 3.20 -6.73
CA ARG A 118 4.56 2.60 -5.40
C ARG A 118 3.15 2.61 -4.81
N ARG A 119 2.43 3.73 -4.93
CA ARG A 119 1.06 3.86 -4.43
C ARG A 119 0.09 2.93 -5.16
N SER A 120 0.20 2.80 -6.48
CA SER A 120 -0.64 1.89 -7.26
C SER A 120 -0.38 0.43 -6.89
N LEU A 121 0.90 0.07 -6.72
CA LEU A 121 1.29 -1.27 -6.26
C LEU A 121 0.80 -1.55 -4.85
N GLN A 122 0.91 -0.59 -3.93
CA GLN A 122 0.40 -0.74 -2.57
C GLN A 122 -1.12 -0.90 -2.56
N ARG A 123 -1.84 -0.10 -3.35
CA ARG A 123 -3.29 -0.24 -3.49
C ARG A 123 -3.69 -1.63 -4.01
N PHE A 124 -3.00 -2.16 -5.01
CA PHE A 124 -3.21 -3.52 -5.49
C PHE A 124 -3.07 -4.56 -4.35
N VAL A 125 -2.03 -4.43 -3.53
CA VAL A 125 -1.80 -5.31 -2.37
C VAL A 125 -2.90 -5.16 -1.33
N ASP A 126 -3.32 -3.94 -1.03
CA ASP A 126 -4.34 -3.65 -0.01
C ASP A 126 -5.72 -4.13 -0.45
N ASP A 127 -6.11 -3.91 -1.71
CA ASP A 127 -7.38 -4.40 -2.27
C ASP A 127 -7.43 -5.94 -2.25
N LEU A 128 -6.32 -6.62 -2.58
CA LEU A 128 -6.23 -8.09 -2.43
C LEU A 128 -6.33 -8.55 -0.98
N ARG A 129 -5.81 -7.79 -0.01
CA ARG A 129 -5.97 -8.11 1.41
C ARG A 129 -7.43 -8.04 1.85
N TYR A 130 -8.15 -7.00 1.42
CA TYR A 130 -9.58 -6.89 1.67
C TYR A 130 -10.34 -8.06 1.04
N PHE A 131 -10.06 -8.37 -0.22
CA PHE A 131 -10.68 -9.49 -0.91
C PHE A 131 -10.47 -10.83 -0.18
N VAL A 132 -9.23 -11.11 0.22
CA VAL A 132 -8.91 -12.34 0.97
C VAL A 132 -9.61 -12.37 2.33
N ALA A 133 -9.65 -11.25 3.05
CA ALA A 133 -10.34 -11.17 4.34
C ALA A 133 -11.86 -11.42 4.21
N ASP A 134 -12.47 -10.90 3.15
CA ASP A 134 -13.88 -11.12 2.88
C ASP A 134 -14.18 -12.58 2.50
N LEU A 135 -13.30 -13.23 1.71
CA LEU A 135 -13.43 -14.67 1.41
C LEU A 135 -13.25 -15.54 2.65
N GLU A 136 -12.46 -15.13 3.63
CA GLU A 136 -12.34 -15.83 4.93
C GLU A 136 -13.58 -15.61 5.82
N ALA A 137 -14.21 -14.45 5.71
CA ALA A 137 -15.37 -14.11 6.53
C ALA A 137 -16.68 -14.83 6.10
N GLY A 138 -16.75 -15.29 4.84
CA GLY A 138 -17.96 -15.98 4.39
C GLY A 138 -18.06 -16.21 2.87
N PRO A 139 -19.25 -16.53 2.39
CA PRO A 139 -19.47 -16.82 0.98
C PRO A 139 -19.28 -15.58 0.13
N PHE A 140 -18.79 -15.78 -1.11
CA PHE A 140 -18.58 -14.72 -2.10
C PHE A 140 -19.89 -13.93 -2.37
N ARG A 141 -19.79 -12.61 -2.31
CA ARG A 141 -20.88 -11.65 -2.52
C ARG A 141 -20.60 -10.79 -3.73
N SER A 142 -21.62 -10.10 -4.25
CA SER A 142 -21.45 -9.15 -5.36
C SER A 142 -20.46 -8.01 -5.04
N TYR A 143 -20.37 -7.60 -3.78
CA TYR A 143 -19.42 -6.61 -3.30
C TYR A 143 -17.96 -7.11 -3.44
N ASP A 144 -17.70 -8.38 -3.20
CA ASP A 144 -16.36 -8.98 -3.31
C ASP A 144 -15.88 -8.94 -4.77
N GLN A 145 -16.80 -9.03 -5.74
CA GLN A 145 -16.47 -8.81 -7.15
C GLN A 145 -15.95 -7.38 -7.40
N THR A 146 -16.55 -6.37 -6.75
CA THR A 146 -16.08 -4.99 -6.89
C THR A 146 -14.66 -4.82 -6.35
N ILE A 147 -14.35 -5.40 -5.17
CA ILE A 147 -13.00 -5.36 -4.59
C ILE A 147 -12.00 -6.05 -5.53
N TRP A 148 -12.38 -7.19 -6.10
CA TRP A 148 -11.55 -7.91 -7.07
C TRP A 148 -11.25 -7.05 -8.30
N ASP A 149 -12.27 -6.44 -8.90
CA ASP A 149 -12.12 -5.59 -10.09
C ASP A 149 -11.27 -4.34 -9.79
N ASP A 150 -11.43 -3.73 -8.60
CA ASP A 150 -10.61 -2.61 -8.14
C ASP A 150 -9.14 -3.01 -7.97
N SER A 151 -8.88 -4.21 -7.45
CA SER A 151 -7.51 -4.73 -7.33
C SER A 151 -6.84 -4.89 -8.70
N LEU A 152 -7.55 -5.43 -9.68
CA LEU A 152 -7.05 -5.57 -11.06
C LEU A 152 -6.79 -4.20 -11.69
N ALA A 153 -7.69 -3.23 -11.49
CA ALA A 153 -7.51 -1.87 -11.97
C ALA A 153 -6.27 -1.20 -11.35
N ALA A 154 -6.05 -1.38 -10.04
CA ALA A 154 -4.86 -0.87 -9.35
C ALA A 154 -3.57 -1.53 -9.86
N GLY A 155 -3.62 -2.84 -10.18
CA GLY A 155 -2.50 -3.59 -10.74
C GLY A 155 -2.05 -3.13 -12.13
N SER A 156 -2.92 -2.48 -12.90
CA SER A 156 -2.60 -1.97 -14.24
C SER A 156 -1.51 -0.90 -14.23
N GLY A 157 -1.44 -0.06 -13.19
CA GLY A 157 -0.42 0.97 -13.05
C GLY A 157 1.01 0.37 -12.99
N PRO A 158 1.30 -0.51 -12.03
CA PRO A 158 2.57 -1.23 -11.97
C PRO A 158 2.91 -2.01 -13.24
N LEU A 159 1.92 -2.67 -13.84
CA LEU A 159 2.11 -3.42 -15.07
C LEU A 159 2.63 -2.52 -16.21
N ASN A 160 1.98 -1.37 -16.44
CA ASN A 160 2.36 -0.45 -17.51
C ASN A 160 3.76 0.13 -17.27
N VAL A 161 4.06 0.61 -16.06
CA VAL A 161 5.39 1.14 -15.73
C VAL A 161 6.49 0.12 -15.99
N CYS A 162 6.28 -1.13 -15.59
CA CYS A 162 7.30 -2.16 -15.76
C CYS A 162 7.42 -2.62 -17.21
N TRP A 163 6.33 -2.69 -17.97
CA TRP A 163 6.38 -3.01 -19.40
C TRP A 163 7.12 -1.96 -20.20
N ASP A 164 6.92 -0.68 -19.93
CA ASP A 164 7.65 0.43 -20.55
C ASP A 164 9.15 0.35 -20.27
N LEU A 165 9.53 -0.23 -19.12
CA LEU A 165 10.92 -0.50 -18.76
C LEU A 165 11.46 -1.84 -19.28
N GLY A 166 10.65 -2.61 -20.04
CA GLY A 166 11.02 -3.90 -20.59
C GLY A 166 10.96 -5.08 -19.60
N VAL A 167 10.39 -4.89 -18.41
CA VAL A 167 10.18 -5.94 -17.40
C VAL A 167 8.75 -6.46 -17.52
N LYS A 168 8.60 -7.77 -17.78
CA LYS A 168 7.30 -8.43 -18.03
C LYS A 168 7.06 -9.55 -17.02
N TRP A 169 5.79 -9.77 -16.66
CA TRP A 169 5.31 -10.90 -15.86
C TRP A 169 3.95 -11.40 -16.31
#